data_5d355f5668b33f7f1e10bdd33e5b7c2c
#
_entry.id   5d355f5668b33f7f1e10bdd33e5b7c2c
#
_cell.length_a   1.000
_cell.length_b   1.000
_cell.length_c   1.000
_cell.angle_alpha   90.00
_cell.angle_beta   90.00
_cell.angle_gamma   90.00
#
_symmetry.space_group_name_H-M   'P 1'
#
loop_
_entity.id
_entity.type
_entity.pdbx_description
1 polymer ?
#
loop_
_entity_poly.entity_id
_entity_poly.type
_entity_poly.pdbx_seq_one_letter_code
_entity_poly.pdbx_strand_id
1 'polypeptide(L)'
;MKKTIVKLLVCCLVFLLTVTFVNKFMNRGHDNMTMEMAPASFPLVTMVMRGTECNQLHGYGSPVDMAFQRDVVTVLGEDRDTGFVVETFGEEVTGISMQVRSADGSRLVEDTEITDYVETEGQISGHIALKDLIERDTEYLLTVLLSLEGDRQVSYYTRVIWSDSLHVEEKIAFCLDFHERLYDKEAARELTKYMESDSRLEDNSSYHNVNIYSSFRQLTWGDLAVEEIGEPMVRLTEIGEQTASLLMDYMVATSEEGQLTYYRMQ
;
A
#
# COMPACT_ATOMS: atom_id res chain seq x y z
N MET A 1 -32.16 29.29 50.87
CA MET A 1 -31.17 28.28 50.57
C MET A 1 -31.75 26.96 50.06
N LYS A 2 -32.64 26.24 50.77
CA LYS A 2 -33.19 24.93 50.29
C LYS A 2 -33.84 25.00 48.90
N LYS A 3 -34.63 26.04 48.60
CA LYS A 3 -35.29 26.19 47.29
C LYS A 3 -34.30 26.42 46.13
N THR A 4 -33.17 27.09 46.39
CA THR A 4 -32.13 27.37 45.38
C THR A 4 -31.33 26.09 45.06
N ILE A 5 -31.02 25.28 46.08
CA ILE A 5 -30.37 24.00 45.93
C ILE A 5 -31.22 23.02 45.14
N VAL A 6 -32.53 22.96 45.43
CA VAL A 6 -33.46 22.12 44.67
C VAL A 6 -33.52 22.53 43.20
N LYS A 7 -33.57 23.83 42.89
CA LYS A 7 -33.57 24.32 41.51
C LYS A 7 -32.27 23.94 40.78
N LEU A 8 -31.14 24.05 41.47
CA LEU A 8 -29.84 23.67 40.90
C LEU A 8 -29.76 22.14 40.59
N LEU A 9 -30.24 21.33 41.54
CA LEU A 9 -30.31 19.86 41.34
C LEU A 9 -31.22 19.48 40.16
N VAL A 10 -32.38 20.11 40.03
CA VAL A 10 -33.28 19.85 38.90
C VAL A 10 -32.64 20.29 37.58
N CYS A 11 -31.94 21.43 37.55
CA CYS A 11 -31.23 21.88 36.37
C CYS A 11 -30.12 20.94 35.93
N CYS A 12 -29.32 20.44 36.89
CA CYS A 12 -28.29 19.42 36.63
C CYS A 12 -28.87 18.09 36.13
N LEU A 13 -29.99 17.66 36.71
CA LEU A 13 -30.67 16.44 36.29
C LEU A 13 -31.19 16.55 34.85
N VAL A 14 -31.84 17.68 34.51
CA VAL A 14 -32.33 17.95 33.14
C VAL A 14 -31.15 18.00 32.16
N PHE A 15 -30.05 18.62 32.53
CA PHE A 15 -28.85 18.70 31.70
C PHE A 15 -28.27 17.30 31.43
N LEU A 16 -28.11 16.48 32.46
CA LEU A 16 -27.62 15.10 32.31
C LEU A 16 -28.53 14.22 31.42
N LEU A 17 -29.86 14.34 31.63
CA LEU A 17 -30.85 13.64 30.80
C LEU A 17 -30.78 14.12 29.34
N THR A 18 -30.62 15.40 29.09
CA THR A 18 -30.51 15.95 27.74
C THR A 18 -29.23 15.45 27.06
N VAL A 19 -28.07 15.50 27.75
CA VAL A 19 -26.79 15.05 27.21
C VAL A 19 -26.84 13.54 26.90
N THR A 20 -27.38 12.72 27.80
CA THR A 20 -27.51 11.27 27.57
C THR A 20 -28.47 10.94 26.43
N PHE A 21 -29.57 11.68 26.31
CA PHE A 21 -30.55 11.50 25.23
C PHE A 21 -29.95 11.91 23.87
N VAL A 22 -29.32 13.09 23.80
CA VAL A 22 -28.65 13.56 22.59
C VAL A 22 -27.53 12.64 22.17
N ASN A 23 -26.69 12.20 23.12
CA ASN A 23 -25.60 11.26 22.84
C ASN A 23 -26.16 9.93 22.29
N LYS A 24 -27.19 9.38 22.92
CA LYS A 24 -27.84 8.13 22.45
C LYS A 24 -28.57 8.30 21.11
N PHE A 25 -29.10 9.49 20.82
CA PHE A 25 -29.75 9.78 19.55
C PHE A 25 -28.77 10.02 18.42
N MET A 26 -27.68 10.77 18.68
CA MET A 26 -26.63 11.04 17.70
C MET A 26 -25.76 9.83 17.41
N ASN A 27 -25.53 8.96 18.41
CA ASN A 27 -24.75 7.73 18.24
C ASN A 27 -25.64 6.51 17.88
N ARG A 28 -26.90 6.71 17.53
CA ARG A 28 -27.74 5.63 16.99
C ARG A 28 -27.18 5.20 15.62
N GLY A 29 -26.56 4.03 15.58
CA GLY A 29 -25.92 3.48 14.38
C GLY A 29 -24.40 3.58 14.38
N HIS A 30 -23.79 4.11 15.45
CA HIS A 30 -22.35 4.05 15.70
C HIS A 30 -22.03 3.09 16.85
N ASP A 31 -22.86 2.07 17.06
CA ASP A 31 -22.37 0.91 17.76
C ASP A 31 -21.17 0.40 16.96
N ASN A 32 -20.06 0.05 17.63
CA ASN A 32 -18.87 -0.56 17.05
C ASN A 32 -19.27 -1.77 16.18
N MET A 33 -19.86 -1.49 15.03
CA MET A 33 -20.01 -2.45 13.98
C MET A 33 -18.61 -2.59 13.39
N THR A 34 -17.86 -3.57 13.87
CA THR A 34 -16.88 -4.22 13.03
C THR A 34 -17.68 -4.67 11.81
N MET A 35 -17.71 -3.88 10.76
CA MET A 35 -18.16 -4.35 9.47
C MET A 35 -17.21 -5.48 9.12
N GLU A 36 -17.72 -6.70 9.02
CA GLU A 36 -17.03 -7.74 8.32
C GLU A 36 -16.62 -7.15 6.97
N MET A 37 -15.33 -7.04 6.72
CA MET A 37 -14.87 -6.54 5.43
C MET A 37 -15.44 -7.47 4.37
N ALA A 38 -16.10 -6.89 3.38
CA ALA A 38 -16.52 -7.65 2.22
C ALA A 38 -15.29 -8.38 1.64
N PRO A 39 -15.41 -9.62 1.18
CA PRO A 39 -14.32 -10.28 0.48
C PRO A 39 -13.85 -9.41 -0.68
N ALA A 40 -12.58 -9.55 -1.07
CA ALA A 40 -12.02 -8.85 -2.21
C ALA A 40 -12.95 -9.03 -3.42
N SER A 41 -13.37 -7.94 -4.03
CA SER A 41 -14.31 -7.96 -5.16
C SER A 41 -13.64 -8.17 -6.51
N PHE A 42 -12.30 -8.10 -6.54
CA PHE A 42 -11.47 -8.30 -7.73
C PHE A 42 -10.22 -9.09 -7.38
N PRO A 43 -9.64 -9.83 -8.35
CA PRO A 43 -8.29 -10.36 -8.24
C PRO A 43 -7.29 -9.27 -7.89
N LEU A 44 -6.18 -9.65 -7.29
CA LEU A 44 -5.11 -8.75 -6.93
C LEU A 44 -3.94 -8.94 -7.89
N VAL A 45 -3.49 -7.87 -8.51
CA VAL A 45 -2.33 -7.89 -9.42
C VAL A 45 -1.14 -7.24 -8.75
N THR A 46 -0.04 -7.97 -8.66
CA THR A 46 1.24 -7.48 -8.15
C THR A 46 2.28 -7.58 -9.26
N MET A 47 3.03 -6.50 -9.47
CA MET A 47 4.13 -6.51 -10.43
C MET A 47 5.38 -7.14 -9.82
N VAL A 48 6.21 -7.77 -10.66
CA VAL A 48 7.47 -8.40 -10.23
C VAL A 48 8.64 -7.73 -10.95
N MET A 49 9.39 -6.92 -10.22
CA MET A 49 10.57 -6.23 -10.74
C MET A 49 11.84 -6.98 -10.32
N ARG A 50 12.61 -7.46 -11.29
CA ARG A 50 13.89 -8.16 -11.02
C ARG A 50 13.76 -9.31 -10.02
N GLY A 51 12.64 -10.03 -10.04
CA GLY A 51 12.38 -11.17 -9.14
C GLY A 51 11.79 -10.79 -7.77
N THR A 52 11.57 -9.52 -7.50
CA THR A 52 10.92 -9.05 -6.25
C THR A 52 9.49 -8.62 -6.54
N GLU A 53 8.53 -9.17 -5.80
CA GLU A 53 7.15 -8.72 -5.82
C GLU A 53 7.03 -7.32 -5.21
N CYS A 54 6.46 -6.41 -5.97
CA CYS A 54 6.23 -5.03 -5.55
C CYS A 54 5.14 -4.39 -6.42
N ASN A 55 4.70 -3.20 -6.05
CA ASN A 55 3.65 -2.52 -6.80
C ASN A 55 2.36 -3.35 -6.90
N GLN A 56 1.73 -3.61 -5.77
CA GLN A 56 0.37 -4.12 -5.74
C GLN A 56 -0.57 -3.09 -6.36
N LEU A 57 -1.26 -3.47 -7.45
CA LEU A 57 -2.10 -2.58 -8.24
C LEU A 57 -3.54 -2.62 -7.78
N HIS A 58 -4.20 -1.48 -7.84
CA HIS A 58 -5.63 -1.37 -7.57
C HIS A 58 -6.46 -1.76 -8.80
N GLY A 59 -7.48 -2.63 -8.61
CA GLY A 59 -8.38 -3.06 -9.66
C GLY A 59 -9.57 -2.13 -9.85
N TYR A 60 -9.87 -1.77 -11.11
CA TYR A 60 -10.98 -0.91 -11.50
C TYR A 60 -11.94 -1.68 -12.40
N GLY A 61 -13.18 -1.86 -11.95
CA GLY A 61 -14.26 -2.50 -12.71
C GLY A 61 -14.93 -1.58 -13.75
N SER A 62 -14.45 -0.33 -13.87
CA SER A 62 -14.90 0.62 -14.88
C SER A 62 -13.69 1.39 -15.41
N PRO A 63 -13.69 1.77 -16.70
CA PRO A 63 -12.60 2.56 -17.26
C PRO A 63 -12.39 3.86 -16.49
N VAL A 64 -11.14 4.16 -16.16
CA VAL A 64 -10.73 5.42 -15.54
C VAL A 64 -9.79 6.16 -16.49
N ASP A 65 -9.69 7.48 -16.30
CA ASP A 65 -8.74 8.26 -17.06
C ASP A 65 -7.32 7.92 -16.60
N MET A 66 -6.58 7.27 -17.49
CA MET A 66 -5.23 6.77 -17.25
C MET A 66 -4.24 7.88 -16.88
N ALA A 67 -4.44 9.10 -17.36
CA ALA A 67 -3.55 10.22 -17.08
C ALA A 67 -3.48 10.56 -15.57
N PHE A 68 -4.48 10.17 -14.79
CA PHE A 68 -4.50 10.35 -13.34
C PHE A 68 -4.01 9.13 -12.56
N GLN A 69 -3.77 7.99 -13.21
CA GLN A 69 -3.32 6.75 -12.59
C GLN A 69 -1.79 6.72 -12.50
N ARG A 70 -1.23 7.43 -11.53
CA ARG A 70 0.21 7.65 -11.37
C ARG A 70 0.77 7.16 -10.03
N ASP A 71 0.07 6.25 -9.37
CA ASP A 71 0.38 5.84 -8.01
C ASP A 71 1.72 5.10 -7.90
N VAL A 72 2.04 4.28 -8.89
CA VAL A 72 3.26 3.46 -8.88
C VAL A 72 3.98 3.49 -10.23
N VAL A 73 5.27 3.18 -10.19
CA VAL A 73 6.11 3.03 -11.38
C VAL A 73 6.79 1.67 -11.37
N THR A 74 6.71 0.95 -12.48
CA THR A 74 7.34 -0.36 -12.68
C THR A 74 8.52 -0.18 -13.63
N VAL A 75 9.72 -0.51 -13.18
CA VAL A 75 10.94 -0.44 -13.99
C VAL A 75 11.08 -1.75 -14.76
N LEU A 76 11.15 -1.64 -16.08
CA LEU A 76 11.27 -2.78 -16.97
C LEU A 76 12.70 -3.36 -16.94
N GLY A 77 12.81 -4.66 -17.21
CA GLY A 77 14.05 -5.38 -17.42
C GLY A 77 14.82 -4.94 -18.68
N GLU A 78 15.98 -5.57 -18.91
CA GLU A 78 16.82 -5.29 -20.08
C GLU A 78 16.07 -5.59 -21.38
N ASP A 79 15.26 -6.64 -21.38
CA ASP A 79 14.44 -7.08 -22.52
C ASP A 79 13.07 -6.37 -22.57
N ARG A 80 12.93 -5.25 -21.86
CA ARG A 80 11.68 -4.48 -21.75
C ARG A 80 10.54 -5.29 -21.15
N ASP A 81 10.86 -6.16 -20.24
CA ASP A 81 9.94 -7.09 -19.59
C ASP A 81 9.74 -6.79 -18.11
N THR A 82 8.66 -7.29 -17.57
CA THR A 82 8.37 -7.33 -16.14
C THR A 82 7.49 -8.54 -15.84
N GLY A 83 7.68 -9.14 -14.67
CA GLY A 83 6.80 -10.18 -14.18
C GLY A 83 5.50 -9.62 -13.59
N PHE A 84 4.51 -10.47 -13.45
CA PHE A 84 3.31 -10.19 -12.69
C PHE A 84 2.80 -11.45 -11.99
N VAL A 85 2.10 -11.24 -10.89
CA VAL A 85 1.37 -12.26 -10.14
C VAL A 85 -0.05 -11.79 -9.94
N VAL A 86 -1.03 -12.67 -10.15
CA VAL A 86 -2.45 -12.42 -9.92
C VAL A 86 -2.93 -13.39 -8.86
N GLU A 87 -3.39 -12.88 -7.72
CA GLU A 87 -4.14 -13.65 -6.73
C GLU A 87 -5.63 -13.58 -7.07
N THR A 88 -6.22 -14.72 -7.43
CA THR A 88 -7.57 -14.74 -8.01
C THR A 88 -8.68 -14.69 -6.98
N PHE A 89 -8.42 -15.08 -5.72
CA PHE A 89 -9.43 -15.22 -4.66
C PHE A 89 -10.66 -16.05 -5.06
N GLY A 90 -10.46 -17.01 -5.96
CA GLY A 90 -11.52 -17.88 -6.46
C GLY A 90 -12.32 -17.32 -7.63
N GLU A 91 -11.97 -16.15 -8.16
CA GLU A 91 -12.49 -15.63 -9.41
C GLU A 91 -11.85 -16.37 -10.61
N GLU A 92 -12.65 -16.72 -11.60
CA GLU A 92 -12.16 -17.35 -12.83
C GLU A 92 -11.67 -16.27 -13.80
N VAL A 93 -10.36 -16.30 -14.09
CA VAL A 93 -9.73 -15.40 -15.08
C VAL A 93 -9.74 -16.09 -16.44
N THR A 94 -10.49 -15.55 -17.39
CA THR A 94 -10.67 -16.13 -18.73
C THR A 94 -9.68 -15.60 -19.75
N GLY A 95 -8.98 -14.50 -19.45
CA GLY A 95 -7.96 -13.92 -20.32
C GLY A 95 -7.24 -12.76 -19.68
N ILE A 96 -6.00 -12.55 -20.12
CA ILE A 96 -5.15 -11.45 -19.68
C ILE A 96 -4.67 -10.70 -20.91
N SER A 97 -4.79 -9.38 -20.92
CA SER A 97 -4.25 -8.53 -21.97
C SER A 97 -3.58 -7.28 -21.38
N MET A 98 -2.77 -6.62 -22.19
CA MET A 98 -2.11 -5.39 -21.81
C MET A 98 -2.30 -4.30 -22.86
N GLN A 99 -2.34 -3.06 -22.39
CA GLN A 99 -2.25 -1.87 -23.22
C GLN A 99 -1.16 -0.95 -22.73
N VAL A 100 -0.32 -0.47 -23.64
CA VAL A 100 0.70 0.55 -23.37
C VAL A 100 0.30 1.83 -24.08
N ARG A 101 0.33 2.94 -23.35
CA ARG A 101 0.04 4.28 -23.88
C ARG A 101 1.15 5.26 -23.54
N SER A 102 1.20 6.36 -24.30
CA SER A 102 2.04 7.51 -23.94
C SER A 102 1.69 8.04 -22.53
N ALA A 103 2.62 8.72 -21.87
CA ALA A 103 2.46 9.21 -20.49
C ALA A 103 1.25 10.14 -20.27
N ASP A 104 0.76 10.77 -21.34
CA ASP A 104 -0.47 11.58 -21.35
C ASP A 104 -1.75 10.76 -21.65
N GLY A 105 -1.61 9.43 -21.89
CA GLY A 105 -2.71 8.51 -22.21
C GLY A 105 -3.26 8.65 -23.64
N SER A 106 -2.83 9.64 -24.40
CA SER A 106 -3.46 9.99 -25.69
C SER A 106 -3.16 9.00 -26.81
N ARG A 107 -1.94 8.46 -26.86
CA ARG A 107 -1.48 7.60 -27.95
C ARG A 107 -1.36 6.14 -27.47
N LEU A 108 -2.09 5.24 -28.11
CA LEU A 108 -1.90 3.80 -27.96
C LEU A 108 -0.58 3.41 -28.65
N VAL A 109 0.31 2.78 -27.89
CA VAL A 109 1.62 2.28 -28.36
C VAL A 109 1.53 0.80 -28.66
N GLU A 110 0.91 0.03 -27.77
CA GLU A 110 0.77 -1.41 -27.88
C GLU A 110 -0.55 -1.88 -27.27
N ASP A 111 -1.14 -2.92 -27.85
CA ASP A 111 -2.29 -3.66 -27.34
C ASP A 111 -2.07 -5.13 -27.68
N THR A 112 -1.90 -5.96 -26.68
CA THR A 112 -1.47 -7.36 -26.87
C THR A 112 -2.11 -8.27 -25.83
N GLU A 113 -2.56 -9.44 -26.26
CA GLU A 113 -3.00 -10.51 -25.37
C GLU A 113 -1.78 -11.23 -24.79
N ILE A 114 -1.82 -11.48 -23.47
CA ILE A 114 -0.78 -12.21 -22.76
C ILE A 114 -1.20 -13.68 -22.71
N THR A 115 -0.44 -14.54 -23.34
CA THR A 115 -0.70 -15.99 -23.42
C THR A 115 0.35 -16.82 -22.70
N ASP A 116 1.48 -16.24 -22.33
CA ASP A 116 2.57 -16.89 -21.63
C ASP A 116 2.47 -16.65 -20.12
N TYR A 117 1.63 -17.44 -19.47
CA TYR A 117 1.47 -17.43 -18.02
C TYR A 117 1.22 -18.86 -17.50
N VAL A 118 1.53 -19.07 -16.23
CA VAL A 118 1.29 -20.32 -15.52
C VAL A 118 0.20 -20.09 -14.49
N GLU A 119 -0.81 -20.94 -14.53
CA GLU A 119 -1.90 -20.94 -13.55
C GLU A 119 -1.69 -22.07 -12.55
N THR A 120 -1.76 -21.74 -11.29
CA THR A 120 -1.78 -22.65 -10.16
C THR A 120 -3.03 -22.42 -9.33
N GLU A 121 -3.31 -23.24 -8.33
CA GLU A 121 -4.50 -23.09 -7.49
C GLU A 121 -4.54 -21.70 -6.81
N GLY A 122 -5.42 -20.83 -7.30
CA GLY A 122 -5.64 -19.48 -6.76
C GLY A 122 -4.65 -18.40 -7.21
N GLN A 123 -3.67 -18.74 -8.05
CA GLN A 123 -2.65 -17.78 -8.49
C GLN A 123 -2.28 -17.97 -9.97
N ILE A 124 -2.08 -16.86 -10.66
CA ILE A 124 -1.56 -16.82 -12.03
C ILE A 124 -0.26 -16.01 -11.99
N SER A 125 0.79 -16.54 -12.61
CA SER A 125 2.06 -15.83 -12.75
C SER A 125 2.54 -15.84 -14.19
N GLY A 126 3.08 -14.72 -14.67
CA GLY A 126 3.52 -14.59 -16.05
C GLY A 126 4.45 -13.39 -16.25
N HIS A 127 4.78 -13.16 -17.51
CA HIS A 127 5.62 -12.06 -17.95
C HIS A 127 4.94 -11.19 -18.99
N ILE A 128 5.16 -9.89 -18.87
CA ILE A 128 4.79 -8.88 -19.84
C ILE A 128 6.06 -8.42 -20.53
N ALA A 129 6.18 -8.67 -21.82
CA ALA A 129 7.29 -8.19 -22.64
C ALA A 129 6.77 -7.16 -23.65
N LEU A 130 7.28 -5.93 -23.56
CA LEU A 130 6.88 -4.84 -24.43
C LEU A 130 7.68 -4.87 -25.73
N LYS A 131 7.00 -4.58 -26.86
CA LYS A 131 7.63 -4.49 -28.16
C LYS A 131 8.55 -3.27 -28.29
N ASP A 132 9.28 -3.22 -29.38
CA ASP A 132 10.30 -2.21 -29.72
C ASP A 132 9.72 -0.81 -30.03
N LEU A 133 8.61 -0.44 -29.37
CA LEU A 133 7.90 0.83 -29.60
C LEU A 133 8.04 1.83 -28.47
N ILE A 134 8.75 1.43 -27.39
CA ILE A 134 9.05 2.30 -26.24
C ILE A 134 10.50 2.79 -26.30
N GLU A 135 10.69 4.03 -25.88
CA GLU A 135 12.01 4.68 -25.84
C GLU A 135 12.61 4.54 -24.44
N ARG A 136 13.95 4.46 -24.35
CA ARG A 136 14.65 4.47 -23.07
C ARG A 136 14.42 5.79 -22.32
N ASP A 137 14.44 5.70 -21.01
CA ASP A 137 14.30 6.83 -20.07
C ASP A 137 13.02 7.66 -20.31
N THR A 138 12.04 7.04 -20.95
CA THR A 138 10.73 7.63 -21.21
C THR A 138 9.65 6.86 -20.48
N GLU A 139 8.76 7.59 -19.82
CA GLU A 139 7.64 7.03 -19.06
C GLU A 139 6.45 6.75 -19.97
N TYR A 140 5.82 5.59 -19.78
CA TYR A 140 4.59 5.16 -20.43
C TYR A 140 3.57 4.70 -19.39
N LEU A 141 2.32 4.58 -19.80
CA LEU A 141 1.24 4.00 -18.99
C LEU A 141 0.97 2.57 -19.46
N LEU A 142 1.08 1.62 -18.54
CA LEU A 142 0.72 0.22 -18.74
C LEU A 142 -0.61 -0.05 -18.05
N THR A 143 -1.55 -0.63 -18.79
CA THR A 143 -2.77 -1.21 -18.25
C THR A 143 -2.70 -2.72 -18.38
N VAL A 144 -2.89 -3.45 -17.30
CA VAL A 144 -3.16 -4.88 -17.31
C VAL A 144 -4.68 -5.06 -17.20
N LEU A 145 -5.27 -5.79 -18.15
CA LEU A 145 -6.70 -6.07 -18.17
C LEU A 145 -6.93 -7.55 -17.90
N LEU A 146 -7.71 -7.85 -16.88
CA LEU A 146 -8.19 -9.19 -16.60
C LEU A 146 -9.63 -9.31 -17.11
N SER A 147 -9.88 -10.32 -17.96
CA SER A 147 -11.21 -10.76 -18.32
C SER A 147 -11.64 -11.85 -17.35
N LEU A 148 -12.79 -11.67 -16.71
CA LEU A 148 -13.35 -12.58 -15.73
C LEU A 148 -14.60 -13.26 -16.31
N GLU A 149 -15.04 -14.35 -15.65
CA GLU A 149 -16.30 -15.00 -16.01
C GLU A 149 -17.47 -14.00 -16.03
N GLY A 150 -18.41 -14.16 -16.98
CA GLY A 150 -19.58 -13.30 -17.15
C GLY A 150 -19.30 -11.96 -17.83
N ASP A 151 -18.34 -11.89 -18.75
CA ASP A 151 -17.98 -10.71 -19.54
C ASP A 151 -17.55 -9.49 -18.66
N ARG A 152 -17.10 -9.74 -17.44
CA ARG A 152 -16.56 -8.71 -16.57
C ARG A 152 -15.10 -8.43 -16.92
N GLN A 153 -14.70 -7.18 -16.89
CA GLN A 153 -13.31 -6.77 -17.07
C GLN A 153 -12.85 -5.92 -15.88
N VAL A 154 -11.60 -6.13 -15.47
CA VAL A 154 -10.95 -5.34 -14.43
C VAL A 154 -9.63 -4.82 -14.97
N SER A 155 -9.40 -3.52 -14.80
CA SER A 155 -8.22 -2.82 -15.28
C SER A 155 -7.31 -2.45 -14.12
N TYR A 156 -6.02 -2.65 -14.30
CA TYR A 156 -4.95 -2.33 -13.34
C TYR A 156 -3.94 -1.44 -14.02
N TYR A 157 -3.49 -0.38 -13.35
CA TYR A 157 -2.68 0.66 -13.96
C TYR A 157 -1.35 0.82 -13.25
N THR A 158 -0.27 0.95 -14.01
CA THR A 158 1.05 1.34 -13.53
C THR A 158 1.75 2.19 -14.58
N ARG A 159 2.62 3.08 -14.16
CA ARG A 159 3.59 3.68 -15.07
C ARG A 159 4.69 2.66 -15.34
N VAL A 160 5.26 2.67 -16.53
CA VAL A 160 6.43 1.85 -16.86
C VAL A 160 7.54 2.73 -17.41
N ILE A 161 8.77 2.39 -17.07
CA ILE A 161 9.96 3.04 -17.60
C ILE A 161 11.02 1.98 -17.90
N TRP A 162 11.63 2.07 -19.07
CA TRP A 162 12.74 1.23 -19.46
C TRP A 162 14.05 1.98 -19.36
N SER A 163 14.88 1.62 -18.38
CA SER A 163 16.12 2.32 -18.08
C SER A 163 17.13 1.41 -17.40
N ASP A 164 18.41 1.58 -17.74
CA ASP A 164 19.50 0.83 -17.12
C ASP A 164 20.14 1.61 -15.95
N SER A 165 19.86 2.91 -15.82
CA SER A 165 20.52 3.80 -14.86
C SER A 165 19.77 3.93 -13.51
N LEU A 166 18.60 3.31 -13.37
CA LEU A 166 17.74 3.56 -12.22
C LEU A 166 18.08 2.72 -10.98
N HIS A 167 18.88 1.67 -11.11
CA HIS A 167 19.34 0.82 -9.99
C HIS A 167 18.20 0.39 -9.05
N VAL A 168 17.07 -0.03 -9.64
CA VAL A 168 15.83 -0.30 -8.90
C VAL A 168 15.99 -1.42 -7.88
N GLU A 169 16.71 -2.49 -8.23
CA GLU A 169 16.95 -3.64 -7.37
C GLU A 169 17.69 -3.22 -6.09
N GLU A 170 18.76 -2.44 -6.21
CA GLU A 170 19.54 -1.97 -5.07
C GLU A 170 18.70 -1.08 -4.13
N LYS A 171 17.82 -0.24 -4.70
CA LYS A 171 16.95 0.65 -3.94
C LYS A 171 15.85 -0.09 -3.19
N ILE A 172 15.23 -1.08 -3.83
CA ILE A 172 14.23 -1.93 -3.16
C ILE A 172 14.92 -2.78 -2.08
N ALA A 173 16.05 -3.41 -2.39
CA ALA A 173 16.80 -4.21 -1.43
C ALA A 173 17.23 -3.37 -0.21
N PHE A 174 17.68 -2.13 -0.42
CA PHE A 174 18.00 -1.22 0.67
C PHE A 174 16.79 -0.90 1.54
N CYS A 175 15.61 -0.68 0.93
CA CYS A 175 14.38 -0.39 1.65
C CYS A 175 13.95 -1.58 2.53
N LEU A 176 14.01 -2.79 2.00
CA LEU A 176 13.68 -4.02 2.72
C LEU A 176 14.68 -4.30 3.86
N ASP A 177 15.99 -4.18 3.59
CA ASP A 177 17.03 -4.33 4.61
C ASP A 177 16.90 -3.29 5.74
N PHE A 178 16.56 -2.05 5.38
CA PHE A 178 16.28 -0.99 6.36
C PHE A 178 15.11 -1.38 7.26
N HIS A 179 14.01 -1.84 6.68
CA HIS A 179 12.82 -2.26 7.40
C HIS A 179 13.09 -3.45 8.32
N GLU A 180 13.72 -4.51 7.82
CA GLU A 180 14.07 -5.69 8.61
C GLU A 180 14.90 -5.35 9.84
N ARG A 181 15.88 -4.46 9.69
CA ARG A 181 16.75 -4.04 10.82
C ARG A 181 16.02 -3.27 11.91
N LEU A 182 14.85 -2.66 11.64
CA LEU A 182 14.11 -1.92 12.66
C LEU A 182 13.61 -2.82 13.80
N TYR A 183 13.50 -4.12 13.59
CA TYR A 183 13.11 -5.11 14.59
C TYR A 183 14.28 -5.61 15.45
N ASP A 184 15.52 -5.38 15.03
CA ASP A 184 16.74 -5.70 15.80
C ASP A 184 17.50 -4.42 16.16
N LYS A 185 17.48 -4.06 17.45
CA LYS A 185 18.12 -2.83 17.95
C LYS A 185 19.63 -2.76 17.74
N GLU A 186 20.32 -3.91 17.71
CA GLU A 186 21.76 -3.93 17.45
C GLU A 186 22.04 -3.71 15.95
N ALA A 187 21.31 -4.38 15.08
CA ALA A 187 21.39 -4.20 13.63
C ALA A 187 20.96 -2.77 13.22
N ALA A 188 19.91 -2.25 13.85
CA ALA A 188 19.41 -0.91 13.59
C ALA A 188 20.42 0.22 13.93
N ARG A 189 21.40 -0.03 14.80
CA ARG A 189 22.43 1.00 15.12
C ARG A 189 23.21 1.46 13.90
N GLU A 190 23.40 0.60 12.91
CA GLU A 190 24.06 0.96 11.65
C GLU A 190 23.20 1.89 10.79
N LEU A 191 21.88 1.92 11.00
CA LEU A 191 20.98 2.80 10.28
C LEU A 191 21.09 4.26 10.73
N THR A 192 21.66 4.54 11.90
CA THR A 192 21.79 5.90 12.44
C THR A 192 22.55 6.84 11.50
N LYS A 193 23.42 6.33 10.64
CA LYS A 193 24.13 7.11 9.62
C LYS A 193 23.22 7.66 8.50
N TYR A 194 22.04 7.06 8.34
CA TYR A 194 21.02 7.50 7.36
C TYR A 194 19.93 8.36 8.00
N MET A 195 19.98 8.52 9.33
CA MET A 195 19.00 9.29 10.10
C MET A 195 19.51 10.71 10.29
N GLU A 196 18.65 11.68 10.08
CA GLU A 196 18.94 13.06 10.40
C GLU A 196 18.40 13.38 11.80
N SER A 197 19.27 13.81 12.71
CA SER A 197 18.83 14.21 14.04
C SER A 197 18.25 15.63 14.02
N ASP A 198 16.98 15.78 14.33
CA ASP A 198 16.36 17.08 14.55
C ASP A 198 16.17 17.30 16.07
N SER A 199 17.02 18.15 16.66
CA SER A 199 16.94 18.51 18.07
C SER A 199 15.70 19.35 18.44
N ARG A 200 14.90 19.75 17.43
CA ARG A 200 13.67 20.53 17.61
C ARG A 200 12.44 19.64 17.83
N LEU A 201 12.56 18.35 17.59
CA LEU A 201 11.49 17.38 17.85
C LEU A 201 11.53 16.92 19.31
N GLU A 202 10.97 17.75 20.20
CA GLU A 202 11.01 17.51 21.65
C GLU A 202 10.02 16.44 22.12
N ASP A 203 8.97 16.12 21.37
CA ASP A 203 7.94 15.18 21.81
C ASP A 203 7.58 14.16 20.73
N ASN A 204 8.22 13.01 20.80
CA ASN A 204 7.92 11.83 20.02
C ASN A 204 7.39 10.71 20.94
N SER A 205 6.43 11.03 21.79
CA SER A 205 5.81 10.05 22.69
C SER A 205 4.79 9.14 22.00
N SER A 206 4.41 9.45 20.76
CA SER A 206 3.40 8.74 19.99
C SER A 206 3.99 8.03 18.76
N TYR A 207 3.54 6.80 18.49
CA TYR A 207 3.84 6.05 17.27
C TYR A 207 2.86 6.37 16.10
N HIS A 208 1.96 7.34 16.29
CA HIS A 208 0.99 7.70 15.27
C HIS A 208 1.64 8.33 14.02
N ASN A 209 2.75 9.00 14.19
CA ASN A 209 3.50 9.60 13.10
C ASN A 209 5.01 9.58 13.42
N VAL A 210 5.69 8.57 12.92
CA VAL A 210 7.14 8.37 13.08
C VAL A 210 7.81 8.59 11.73
N ASN A 211 8.91 9.30 11.69
CA ASN A 211 9.70 9.56 10.48
C ASN A 211 11.21 9.48 10.79
N ILE A 212 12.07 9.64 9.79
CA ILE A 212 13.54 9.55 9.95
C ILE A 212 14.15 10.61 10.88
N TYR A 213 13.40 11.66 11.20
CA TYR A 213 13.78 12.67 12.21
C TYR A 213 13.35 12.26 13.62
N SER A 214 12.63 11.15 13.76
CA SER A 214 12.24 10.60 15.05
C SER A 214 13.46 10.04 15.80
N SER A 215 13.30 9.85 17.10
CA SER A 215 14.37 9.23 17.87
C SER A 215 14.59 7.77 17.43
N PHE A 216 15.85 7.33 17.48
CA PHE A 216 16.21 5.93 17.26
C PHE A 216 15.32 4.94 18.04
N ARG A 217 14.98 5.30 19.28
CA ARG A 217 14.10 4.49 20.14
C ARG A 217 12.73 4.28 19.50
N GLN A 218 12.15 5.31 18.89
CA GLN A 218 10.83 5.18 18.25
C GLN A 218 10.90 4.37 16.97
N LEU A 219 11.91 4.61 16.14
CA LEU A 219 12.10 3.85 14.90
C LEU A 219 12.30 2.35 15.17
N THR A 220 12.89 1.99 16.30
CA THR A 220 13.11 0.59 16.73
C THR A 220 12.07 0.10 17.73
N TRP A 221 10.83 0.62 17.63
CA TRP A 221 9.68 0.22 18.45
C TRP A 221 9.80 0.47 19.97
N GLY A 222 10.82 1.16 20.44
CA GLY A 222 10.99 1.50 21.84
C GLY A 222 11.10 0.27 22.74
N ASP A 223 10.20 0.16 23.70
CA ASP A 223 10.09 -0.97 24.62
C ASP A 223 8.94 -1.92 24.25
N LEU A 224 8.29 -1.70 23.11
CA LEU A 224 7.24 -2.56 22.61
C LEU A 224 7.83 -3.86 22.06
N ALA A 225 7.22 -4.98 22.43
CA ALA A 225 7.47 -6.25 21.76
C ALA A 225 6.55 -6.30 20.51
N VAL A 226 7.14 -6.05 19.38
CA VAL A 226 6.44 -6.02 18.09
C VAL A 226 6.87 -7.21 17.26
N GLU A 227 5.90 -7.88 16.65
CA GLU A 227 6.10 -8.97 15.70
C GLU A 227 5.49 -8.57 14.35
N GLU A 228 6.23 -8.71 13.27
CA GLU A 228 5.74 -8.49 11.92
C GLU A 228 4.84 -9.65 11.49
N ILE A 229 3.73 -9.34 10.86
CA ILE A 229 2.74 -10.31 10.39
C ILE A 229 2.66 -10.28 8.87
N GLY A 230 3.08 -11.37 8.23
CA GLY A 230 3.15 -11.48 6.78
C GLY A 230 4.38 -10.78 6.19
N GLU A 231 4.42 -10.68 4.89
CA GLU A 231 5.50 -10.01 4.17
C GLU A 231 5.12 -8.56 3.89
N PRO A 232 6.07 -7.60 4.04
CA PRO A 232 5.84 -6.21 3.71
C PRO A 232 5.66 -6.03 2.20
N MET A 233 4.66 -5.24 1.79
CA MET A 233 4.43 -4.90 0.39
C MET A 233 5.05 -3.55 0.07
N VAL A 234 6.03 -3.56 -0.83
CA VAL A 234 6.71 -2.35 -1.30
C VAL A 234 6.02 -1.81 -2.55
N ARG A 235 5.74 -0.52 -2.56
CA ARG A 235 5.27 0.22 -3.73
C ARG A 235 6.29 1.30 -4.11
N LEU A 236 6.76 1.26 -5.33
CA LEU A 236 7.66 2.27 -5.89
C LEU A 236 6.83 3.39 -6.50
N THR A 237 6.81 4.56 -5.86
CA THR A 237 5.98 5.69 -6.30
C THR A 237 6.72 6.64 -7.23
N GLU A 238 8.03 6.80 -7.00
CA GLU A 238 8.91 7.63 -7.86
C GLU A 238 10.30 7.01 -7.92
N ILE A 239 10.96 7.17 -9.05
CA ILE A 239 12.34 6.72 -9.22
C ILE A 239 13.10 7.67 -10.14
N GLY A 240 14.32 7.98 -9.73
CA GLY A 240 15.34 8.69 -10.52
C GLY A 240 16.67 7.96 -10.39
N GLU A 241 17.70 8.44 -11.07
CA GLU A 241 19.02 7.82 -11.06
C GLU A 241 19.58 7.65 -9.63
N GLN A 242 19.50 8.69 -8.79
CA GLN A 242 20.07 8.70 -7.44
C GLN A 242 19.03 8.61 -6.32
N THR A 243 17.75 8.74 -6.64
CA THR A 243 16.68 8.80 -5.65
C THR A 243 15.54 7.86 -5.98
N ALA A 244 14.80 7.44 -4.97
CA ALA A 244 13.52 6.75 -5.12
C ALA A 244 12.62 7.10 -3.95
N SER A 245 11.30 7.11 -4.23
CA SER A 245 10.26 7.17 -3.20
C SER A 245 9.57 5.81 -3.15
N LEU A 246 9.68 5.15 -2.03
CA LEU A 246 9.05 3.85 -1.78
C LEU A 246 8.06 3.99 -0.63
N LEU A 247 6.93 3.35 -0.80
CA LEU A 247 5.90 3.23 0.22
C LEU A 247 5.81 1.76 0.62
N MET A 248 5.86 1.47 1.90
CA MET A 248 5.82 0.11 2.40
C MET A 248 4.57 -0.08 3.26
N ASP A 249 3.71 -0.99 2.85
CA ASP A 249 2.55 -1.43 3.65
C ASP A 249 2.91 -2.73 4.36
N TYR A 250 2.74 -2.78 5.69
CA TYR A 250 2.99 -3.97 6.49
C TYR A 250 2.08 -4.05 7.71
N MET A 251 2.01 -5.21 8.33
CA MET A 251 1.23 -5.43 9.54
C MET A 251 2.13 -5.84 10.69
N VAL A 252 1.82 -5.32 11.86
CA VAL A 252 2.50 -5.71 13.10
C VAL A 252 1.48 -6.11 14.18
N ALA A 253 1.89 -7.02 15.04
CA ALA A 253 1.15 -7.36 16.25
C ALA A 253 1.95 -6.96 17.48
N THR A 254 1.25 -6.46 18.49
CA THR A 254 1.79 -6.25 19.84
C THR A 254 1.00 -7.04 20.85
N SER A 255 1.65 -7.48 21.91
CA SER A 255 0.98 -8.15 23.03
C SER A 255 1.00 -7.25 24.25
N GLU A 256 -0.17 -6.79 24.68
CA GLU A 256 -0.36 -6.10 25.96
C GLU A 256 -1.28 -6.92 26.85
N GLU A 257 -0.88 -7.23 28.08
CA GLU A 257 -1.65 -8.01 29.07
C GLU A 257 -2.17 -9.35 28.54
N GLY A 258 -1.50 -9.95 27.55
CA GLY A 258 -1.90 -11.22 26.93
C GLY A 258 -2.96 -11.10 25.83
N GLN A 259 -3.32 -9.87 25.45
CA GLN A 259 -4.18 -9.60 24.30
C GLN A 259 -3.32 -9.18 23.10
N LEU A 260 -3.47 -9.86 21.96
CA LEU A 260 -2.85 -9.47 20.70
C LEU A 260 -3.65 -8.35 20.05
N THR A 261 -2.96 -7.29 19.66
CA THR A 261 -3.53 -6.19 18.90
C THR A 261 -2.74 -6.01 17.60
N TYR A 262 -3.45 -5.90 16.49
CA TYR A 262 -2.89 -5.80 15.15
C TYR A 262 -2.96 -4.37 14.64
N TYR A 263 -1.88 -3.92 14.03
CA TYR A 263 -1.78 -2.58 13.42
C TYR A 263 -1.31 -2.70 11.99
N ARG A 264 -2.00 -2.01 11.09
CA ARG A 264 -1.50 -1.78 9.73
C ARG A 264 -0.65 -0.52 9.75
N MET A 265 0.55 -0.64 9.23
CA MET A 265 1.54 0.42 9.12
C MET A 265 1.75 0.80 7.65
N GLN A 266 2.08 2.05 7.42
CA GLN A 266 2.39 2.56 6.09
C GLN A 266 3.53 3.57 6.17
#